data_e81bf73d6758ac9334e54e0c2270cda0
#
_entry.id   e81bf73d6758ac9334e54e0c2270cda0
#
_cell.length_a   1.000
_cell.length_b   1.000
_cell.length_c   1.000
_cell.angle_alpha   90.00
_cell.angle_beta   90.00
_cell.angle_gamma   90.00
#
_symmetry.space_group_name_H-M   'P 1'
#
loop_
_entity.id
_entity.type
_entity.pdbx_description
1 polymer ?
#
loop_
_entity_poly.entity_id
_entity_poly.type
_entity_poly.pdbx_seq_one_letter_code
_entity_poly.pdbx_strand_id
1 'polypeptide(L)'
;KRQILNTNNKKIDSVAFSMNNRRISDDTALKGTALGEKILKATVFFEGKKEVALLKIIVVNSNTPKLYTYELVNTYPHDINSYTQGLEFYKGILYESTGQYGESKLRALDYKNNTVLKNIDLSSSYFGEGLTVLNDKIYQLTWKEGRGLIYDVNSFESLGNFKYGQSKEGWGCLLYTSDAADDW
;
A
#
# COMPACT_ATOMS: atom_id res chain seq x y z
N LYS A 1 33.40 -2.53 2.37
CA LYS A 1 34.31 -2.58 3.55
C LYS A 1 34.00 -1.37 4.43
N ARG A 2 33.80 -1.60 5.75
CA ARG A 2 33.53 -0.52 6.71
C ARG A 2 34.86 -0.01 7.21
N GLN A 3 35.01 1.32 7.36
CA GLN A 3 36.23 1.94 7.88
C GLN A 3 35.86 2.97 8.92
N ILE A 4 36.67 3.06 9.95
CA ILE A 4 36.65 4.12 10.97
C ILE A 4 37.80 5.08 10.67
N LEU A 5 37.50 6.36 10.54
CA LEU A 5 38.52 7.39 10.42
C LEU A 5 38.99 7.78 11.81
N ASN A 6 40.24 7.45 12.12
CA ASN A 6 40.89 7.79 13.41
C ASN A 6 41.59 9.16 13.28
N THR A 7 40.84 10.23 13.50
CA THR A 7 41.34 11.61 13.36
C THR A 7 42.24 12.04 14.51
N ASN A 8 42.20 11.37 15.66
CA ASN A 8 42.92 11.74 16.87
C ASN A 8 44.14 10.84 17.12
N ASN A 9 44.55 10.03 16.16
CA ASN A 9 45.68 9.12 16.23
C ASN A 9 45.73 8.24 17.49
N LYS A 10 44.61 7.90 18.09
CA LYS A 10 44.52 7.06 19.27
C LYS A 10 44.82 5.60 18.93
N LYS A 11 45.43 4.87 19.85
CA LYS A 11 45.63 3.44 19.71
C LYS A 11 44.29 2.73 19.89
N ILE A 12 43.69 2.24 18.77
CA ILE A 12 42.44 1.51 18.77
C ILE A 12 42.71 0.04 19.12
N ASP A 13 42.06 -0.47 20.15
CA ASP A 13 42.18 -1.86 20.59
C ASP A 13 41.24 -2.76 19.78
N SER A 14 39.98 -2.34 19.59
CA SER A 14 39.03 -3.06 18.77
C SER A 14 37.86 -2.17 18.33
N VAL A 15 37.12 -2.65 17.30
CA VAL A 15 35.87 -2.03 16.82
C VAL A 15 34.80 -3.10 16.71
N ALA A 16 33.63 -2.84 17.27
CA ALA A 16 32.46 -3.69 17.13
C ALA A 16 31.38 -2.95 16.35
N PHE A 17 30.87 -3.57 15.27
CA PHE A 17 29.76 -3.05 14.50
C PHE A 17 28.45 -3.69 14.88
N SER A 18 27.38 -2.90 14.92
CA SER A 18 26.01 -3.41 15.06
C SER A 18 25.05 -2.59 14.21
N MET A 19 23.96 -3.24 13.80
CA MET A 19 22.85 -2.62 13.08
C MET A 19 21.55 -3.14 13.68
N ASN A 20 20.61 -2.22 13.99
CA ASN A 20 19.38 -2.56 14.71
C ASN A 20 19.62 -3.43 15.95
N ASN A 21 20.63 -3.08 16.74
CA ASN A 21 21.10 -3.79 17.95
C ASN A 21 21.63 -5.23 17.73
N ARG A 22 21.77 -5.69 16.49
CA ARG A 22 22.42 -6.96 16.17
C ARG A 22 23.86 -6.74 15.77
N ARG A 23 24.79 -7.51 16.36
CA ARG A 23 26.20 -7.47 15.98
C ARG A 23 26.37 -7.96 14.54
N ILE A 24 27.20 -7.25 13.78
CA ILE A 24 27.55 -7.59 12.40
C ILE A 24 29.07 -7.65 12.27
N SER A 25 29.58 -8.55 11.44
CA SER A 25 31.03 -8.62 11.12
C SER A 25 31.37 -7.58 10.04
N ASP A 26 32.66 -7.29 9.87
CA ASP A 26 33.14 -6.33 8.87
C ASP A 26 32.73 -6.68 7.44
N ASP A 27 32.60 -7.98 7.15
CA ASP A 27 32.26 -8.51 5.84
C ASP A 27 30.78 -8.97 5.73
N THR A 28 29.95 -8.67 6.74
CA THR A 28 28.53 -9.03 6.66
C THR A 28 27.89 -8.36 5.46
N ALA A 29 27.47 -9.17 4.50
CA ALA A 29 26.63 -8.70 3.39
C ALA A 29 25.28 -8.23 3.94
N LEU A 30 24.74 -7.17 3.37
CA LEU A 30 23.39 -6.67 3.72
C LEU A 30 22.26 -7.49 3.09
N LYS A 31 22.60 -8.59 2.42
CA LYS A 31 21.62 -9.50 1.81
C LYS A 31 20.64 -10.02 2.86
N GLY A 32 19.35 -9.91 2.59
CA GLY A 32 18.29 -10.27 3.53
C GLY A 32 18.03 -9.24 4.63
N THR A 33 18.69 -8.07 4.58
CA THR A 33 18.34 -6.94 5.45
C THR A 33 17.12 -6.21 4.87
N ALA A 34 16.12 -5.94 5.72
CA ALA A 34 14.97 -5.14 5.32
C ALA A 34 15.40 -3.78 4.73
N LEU A 35 14.77 -3.36 3.64
CA LEU A 35 15.07 -2.10 2.98
C LEU A 35 14.79 -0.87 3.86
N GLY A 36 15.21 0.31 3.39
CA GLY A 36 14.98 1.59 4.05
C GLY A 36 16.09 2.00 5.02
N GLU A 37 15.80 2.98 5.88
CA GLU A 37 16.77 3.56 6.79
C GLU A 37 17.21 2.57 7.87
N LYS A 38 18.52 2.57 8.13
CA LYS A 38 19.15 1.78 9.19
C LYS A 38 20.19 2.64 9.92
N ILE A 39 20.35 2.38 11.22
CA ILE A 39 21.43 2.97 12.00
C ILE A 39 22.56 1.94 12.12
N LEU A 40 23.68 2.24 11.50
CA LEU A 40 24.92 1.52 11.70
C LEU A 40 25.65 2.14 12.91
N LYS A 41 25.91 1.34 13.92
CA LYS A 41 26.62 1.73 15.13
C LYS A 41 28.00 1.09 15.13
N ALA A 42 29.03 1.88 15.29
CA ALA A 42 30.38 1.42 15.59
C ALA A 42 30.71 1.73 17.05
N THR A 43 31.13 0.73 17.80
CA THR A 43 31.68 0.91 19.15
C THR A 43 33.17 0.70 19.05
N VAL A 44 33.95 1.76 19.34
CA VAL A 44 35.40 1.78 19.29
C VAL A 44 35.94 1.67 20.70
N PHE A 45 36.83 0.73 20.92
CA PHE A 45 37.51 0.52 22.20
C PHE A 45 38.97 0.98 22.06
N PHE A 46 39.44 1.79 23.01
CA PHE A 46 40.79 2.33 23.03
C PHE A 46 41.17 2.74 24.47
N GLU A 47 42.37 2.44 24.89
CA GLU A 47 42.94 2.85 26.18
C GLU A 47 41.98 2.66 27.38
N GLY A 48 41.28 1.52 27.43
CA GLY A 48 40.30 1.21 28.47
C GLY A 48 38.98 2.01 28.40
N LYS A 49 38.78 2.81 27.37
CA LYS A 49 37.59 3.62 27.10
C LYS A 49 36.80 3.07 25.90
N LYS A 50 35.57 3.54 25.74
CA LYS A 50 34.78 3.26 24.54
C LYS A 50 34.12 4.52 24.03
N GLU A 51 34.05 4.65 22.72
CA GLU A 51 33.28 5.68 22.01
C GLU A 51 32.31 5.03 21.03
N VAL A 52 31.22 5.72 20.72
CA VAL A 52 30.19 5.25 19.81
C VAL A 52 30.06 6.25 18.68
N ALA A 53 30.22 5.75 17.46
CA ALA A 53 29.86 6.47 16.24
C ALA A 53 28.59 5.87 15.62
N LEU A 54 27.68 6.73 15.21
CA LEU A 54 26.43 6.35 14.52
C LEU A 54 26.46 6.87 13.10
N LEU A 55 26.05 6.02 12.16
CA LEU A 55 25.89 6.39 10.76
C LEU A 55 24.52 5.95 10.28
N LYS A 56 23.76 6.89 9.74
CA LYS A 56 22.52 6.62 9.04
C LYS A 56 22.84 6.12 7.63
N ILE A 57 22.34 4.95 7.26
CA ILE A 57 22.47 4.37 5.93
C ILE A 57 21.08 4.04 5.38
N ILE A 58 20.94 4.01 4.06
CA ILE A 58 19.72 3.57 3.39
C ILE A 58 20.06 2.27 2.66
N VAL A 59 19.38 1.20 3.05
CA VAL A 59 19.48 -0.09 2.35
C VAL A 59 18.47 -0.07 1.21
N VAL A 60 18.98 -0.24 -0.01
CA VAL A 60 18.16 -0.27 -1.22
C VAL A 60 18.24 -1.65 -1.87
N ASN A 61 17.25 -1.98 -2.71
CA ASN A 61 17.30 -3.21 -3.48
C ASN A 61 18.48 -3.17 -4.46
N SER A 62 19.20 -4.27 -4.58
CA SER A 62 20.29 -4.43 -5.57
C SER A 62 19.77 -4.68 -6.98
N ASN A 63 18.52 -5.13 -7.11
CA ASN A 63 17.91 -5.37 -8.41
C ASN A 63 17.28 -4.07 -8.92
N THR A 64 17.64 -3.70 -10.16
CA THR A 64 16.96 -2.60 -10.83
C THR A 64 15.55 -3.03 -11.21
N PRO A 65 14.50 -2.24 -10.85
CA PRO A 65 13.15 -2.54 -11.29
C PRO A 65 13.06 -2.64 -12.81
N LYS A 66 12.31 -3.61 -13.29
CA LYS A 66 11.98 -3.67 -14.72
C LYS A 66 10.94 -2.61 -15.02
N LEU A 67 11.28 -1.67 -15.90
CA LEU A 67 10.33 -0.69 -16.40
C LEU A 67 9.48 -1.33 -17.50
N TYR A 68 8.17 -1.25 -17.35
CA TYR A 68 7.22 -1.65 -18.36
C TYR A 68 6.73 -0.42 -19.12
N THR A 69 6.48 -0.59 -20.41
CA THR A 69 5.76 0.38 -21.22
C THR A 69 4.30 -0.04 -21.35
N TYR A 70 3.45 0.89 -21.72
CA TYR A 70 2.03 0.61 -21.97
C TYR A 70 1.66 1.11 -23.37
N GLU A 71 0.61 0.50 -23.92
CA GLU A 71 -0.04 0.94 -25.15
C GLU A 71 -1.48 1.32 -24.81
N LEU A 72 -1.91 2.50 -25.22
CA LEU A 72 -3.29 2.94 -25.07
C LEU A 72 -4.16 2.25 -26.10
N VAL A 73 -4.94 1.26 -25.69
CA VAL A 73 -5.80 0.49 -26.59
C VAL A 73 -7.10 1.24 -26.92
N ASN A 74 -7.77 1.78 -25.89
CA ASN A 74 -9.02 2.51 -26.04
C ASN A 74 -9.19 3.59 -24.98
N THR A 75 -10.05 4.57 -25.28
CA THR A 75 -10.51 5.58 -24.34
C THR A 75 -12.02 5.63 -24.38
N TYR A 76 -12.65 5.67 -23.21
CA TYR A 76 -14.10 5.68 -23.07
C TYR A 76 -14.55 6.94 -22.31
N PRO A 77 -15.75 7.47 -22.59
CA PRO A 77 -16.27 8.61 -21.84
C PRO A 77 -16.52 8.25 -20.38
N HIS A 78 -16.30 9.20 -19.49
CA HIS A 78 -16.54 9.06 -18.05
C HIS A 78 -17.11 10.35 -17.49
N ASP A 79 -17.94 10.27 -16.44
CA ASP A 79 -18.50 11.43 -15.76
C ASP A 79 -17.39 12.16 -14.98
N ILE A 80 -17.07 13.39 -15.38
CA ILE A 80 -16.03 14.21 -14.76
C ILE A 80 -16.31 14.54 -13.28
N ASN A 81 -17.58 14.45 -12.86
CA ASN A 81 -17.98 14.69 -11.48
C ASN A 81 -17.89 13.43 -10.60
N SER A 82 -17.62 12.27 -11.20
CA SER A 82 -17.38 11.06 -10.43
C SER A 82 -16.06 11.17 -9.69
N TYR A 83 -16.10 11.11 -8.39
CA TYR A 83 -14.91 10.95 -7.57
C TYR A 83 -14.63 9.46 -7.38
N THR A 84 -14.18 8.81 -8.46
CA THR A 84 -14.02 7.35 -8.56
C THR A 84 -13.01 6.84 -7.55
N GLN A 85 -13.42 5.87 -6.75
CA GLN A 85 -12.60 5.19 -5.75
C GLN A 85 -12.41 3.69 -6.05
N GLY A 86 -13.30 3.11 -6.86
CA GLY A 86 -13.20 1.73 -7.28
C GLY A 86 -13.88 1.49 -8.61
N LEU A 87 -13.25 0.66 -9.44
CA LEU A 87 -13.76 0.20 -10.72
C LEU A 87 -13.50 -1.30 -10.86
N GLU A 88 -14.52 -2.06 -11.19
CA GLU A 88 -14.39 -3.50 -11.48
C GLU A 88 -15.34 -3.93 -12.59
N PHE A 89 -14.82 -4.73 -13.51
CA PHE A 89 -15.66 -5.41 -14.50
C PHE A 89 -16.18 -6.73 -13.96
N TYR A 90 -17.49 -6.91 -14.03
CA TYR A 90 -18.12 -8.18 -13.73
C TYR A 90 -19.17 -8.51 -14.77
N LYS A 91 -19.06 -9.68 -15.44
CA LYS A 91 -19.98 -10.13 -16.50
C LYS A 91 -20.25 -9.07 -17.59
N GLY A 92 -19.21 -8.30 -17.96
CA GLY A 92 -19.27 -7.29 -19.02
C GLY A 92 -19.85 -5.93 -18.63
N ILE A 93 -20.25 -5.76 -17.37
CA ILE A 93 -20.72 -4.49 -16.80
C ILE A 93 -19.60 -3.88 -15.96
N LEU A 94 -19.42 -2.57 -16.06
CA LEU A 94 -18.48 -1.83 -15.21
C LEU A 94 -19.20 -1.38 -13.95
N TYR A 95 -18.71 -1.81 -12.80
CA TYR A 95 -19.17 -1.34 -11.50
C TYR A 95 -18.24 -0.24 -11.00
N GLU A 96 -18.83 0.84 -10.50
CA GLU A 96 -18.11 2.00 -10.00
C GLU A 96 -18.55 2.33 -8.57
N SER A 97 -17.57 2.55 -7.71
CA SER A 97 -17.74 3.18 -6.40
C SER A 97 -17.16 4.57 -6.43
N THR A 98 -17.93 5.56 -5.99
CA THR A 98 -17.47 6.96 -5.90
C THR A 98 -17.40 7.40 -4.45
N GLY A 99 -16.48 8.33 -4.16
CA GLY A 99 -16.29 8.96 -2.85
C GLY A 99 -17.04 10.29 -2.70
N GLN A 100 -16.72 11.01 -1.67
CA GLN A 100 -17.29 12.28 -1.16
C GLN A 100 -18.52 12.10 -0.28
N TYR A 101 -18.46 12.70 0.91
CA TYR A 101 -19.58 12.68 1.84
C TYR A 101 -20.80 13.40 1.25
N GLY A 102 -21.94 12.70 1.24
CA GLY A 102 -23.18 13.19 0.64
C GLY A 102 -23.29 13.03 -0.89
N GLU A 103 -22.22 12.59 -1.55
CA GLU A 103 -22.18 12.41 -3.02
C GLU A 103 -21.74 11.00 -3.43
N SER A 104 -21.31 10.17 -2.48
CA SER A 104 -20.86 8.80 -2.73
C SER A 104 -21.94 7.92 -3.34
N LYS A 105 -21.56 7.12 -4.33
CA LYS A 105 -22.47 6.28 -5.09
C LYS A 105 -21.88 4.88 -5.32
N LEU A 106 -22.80 3.95 -5.56
CA LEU A 106 -22.50 2.68 -6.21
C LEU A 106 -23.25 2.66 -7.54
N ARG A 107 -22.55 2.40 -8.64
CA ARG A 107 -23.12 2.42 -9.98
C ARG A 107 -22.80 1.14 -10.75
N ALA A 108 -23.69 0.77 -11.66
CA ALA A 108 -23.41 -0.14 -12.77
C ALA A 108 -23.52 0.65 -14.07
N LEU A 109 -22.51 0.54 -14.92
CA LEU A 109 -22.35 1.37 -16.12
C LEU A 109 -22.19 0.52 -17.37
N ASP A 110 -22.83 0.95 -18.46
CA ASP A 110 -22.31 0.66 -19.79
C ASP A 110 -21.12 1.60 -20.05
N TYR A 111 -19.93 1.07 -19.91
CA TYR A 111 -18.69 1.84 -19.98
C TYR A 111 -18.42 2.46 -21.35
N LYS A 112 -19.00 1.89 -22.43
CA LYS A 112 -18.76 2.39 -23.79
C LYS A 112 -19.41 3.75 -24.02
N ASN A 113 -20.56 3.98 -23.41
CA ASN A 113 -21.36 5.18 -23.58
C ASN A 113 -21.49 5.99 -22.28
N ASN A 114 -20.87 5.53 -21.19
CA ASN A 114 -21.05 6.05 -19.83
C ASN A 114 -22.53 6.13 -19.41
N THR A 115 -23.33 5.14 -19.85
CA THR A 115 -24.75 5.08 -19.47
C THR A 115 -24.90 4.41 -18.11
N VAL A 116 -25.53 5.11 -17.15
CA VAL A 116 -25.82 4.56 -15.84
C VAL A 116 -26.98 3.56 -15.96
N LEU A 117 -26.67 2.28 -15.74
CA LEU A 117 -27.66 1.19 -15.74
C LEU A 117 -28.35 1.07 -14.40
N LYS A 118 -27.61 1.24 -13.30
CA LYS A 118 -28.09 1.25 -11.91
C LYS A 118 -27.30 2.24 -11.08
N ASN A 119 -27.95 2.80 -10.05
CA ASN A 119 -27.35 3.74 -9.12
C ASN A 119 -27.93 3.56 -7.72
N ILE A 120 -27.05 3.62 -6.71
CA ILE A 120 -27.41 3.82 -5.30
C ILE A 120 -26.63 5.04 -4.81
N ASP A 121 -27.32 5.98 -4.20
CA ASP A 121 -26.70 7.03 -3.42
C ASP A 121 -26.44 6.49 -2.00
N LEU A 122 -25.21 6.59 -1.53
CA LEU A 122 -24.88 6.18 -0.16
C LEU A 122 -25.44 7.22 0.82
N SER A 123 -25.64 6.79 2.07
CA SER A 123 -25.91 7.75 3.13
C SER A 123 -24.84 8.84 3.18
N SER A 124 -25.24 10.07 3.46
CA SER A 124 -24.32 11.23 3.55
C SER A 124 -23.23 11.07 4.61
N SER A 125 -23.37 10.10 5.51
CA SER A 125 -22.35 9.75 6.50
C SER A 125 -21.27 8.82 5.98
N TYR A 126 -21.36 8.33 4.75
CA TYR A 126 -20.40 7.42 4.16
C TYR A 126 -19.58 8.11 3.07
N PHE A 127 -18.28 7.85 3.11
CA PHE A 127 -17.39 8.09 2.01
C PHE A 127 -17.10 6.75 1.34
N GLY A 128 -17.62 6.54 0.12
CA GLY A 128 -17.41 5.28 -0.63
C GLY A 128 -15.96 5.15 -1.08
N GLU A 129 -15.43 3.95 -0.98
CA GLU A 129 -14.07 3.57 -1.36
C GLU A 129 -14.08 2.41 -2.35
N GLY A 130 -13.01 1.62 -2.44
CA GLY A 130 -12.90 0.51 -3.36
C GLY A 130 -14.07 -0.47 -3.29
N LEU A 131 -14.33 -1.17 -4.38
CA LEU A 131 -15.33 -2.23 -4.46
C LEU A 131 -14.75 -3.49 -5.08
N THR A 132 -15.39 -4.63 -4.80
CA THR A 132 -15.18 -5.88 -5.53
C THR A 132 -16.48 -6.68 -5.61
N VAL A 133 -16.59 -7.54 -6.65
CA VAL A 133 -17.72 -8.44 -6.82
C VAL A 133 -17.31 -9.88 -6.59
N LEU A 134 -17.92 -10.53 -5.60
CA LEU A 134 -17.66 -11.92 -5.25
C LEU A 134 -18.97 -12.66 -5.01
N ASN A 135 -19.15 -13.80 -5.67
CA ASN A 135 -20.33 -14.66 -5.53
C ASN A 135 -21.67 -13.89 -5.71
N ASP A 136 -21.77 -13.13 -6.80
CA ASP A 136 -22.91 -12.28 -7.14
C ASP A 136 -23.29 -11.23 -6.06
N LYS A 137 -22.33 -10.84 -5.22
CA LYS A 137 -22.46 -9.75 -4.24
C LYS A 137 -21.39 -8.70 -4.48
N ILE A 138 -21.78 -7.44 -4.35
CA ILE A 138 -20.86 -6.29 -4.38
C ILE A 138 -20.45 -6.00 -2.94
N TYR A 139 -19.14 -5.92 -2.70
CA TYR A 139 -18.54 -5.46 -1.45
C TYR A 139 -17.94 -4.09 -1.70
N GLN A 140 -18.52 -3.05 -1.12
CA GLN A 140 -18.06 -1.67 -1.22
C GLN A 140 -17.48 -1.24 0.12
N LEU A 141 -16.24 -0.76 0.11
CA LEU A 141 -15.60 -0.22 1.30
C LEU A 141 -16.07 1.20 1.57
N THR A 142 -15.92 1.64 2.81
CA THR A 142 -16.05 3.03 3.23
C THR A 142 -14.75 3.50 3.88
N TRP A 143 -14.45 4.80 3.82
CA TRP A 143 -13.17 5.31 4.30
C TRP A 143 -12.98 5.13 5.81
N LYS A 144 -13.63 5.95 6.62
CA LYS A 144 -13.40 6.03 8.08
C LYS A 144 -14.50 5.42 8.94
N GLU A 145 -15.54 4.90 8.32
CA GLU A 145 -16.70 4.39 9.03
C GLU A 145 -16.49 2.97 9.59
N GLY A 146 -15.29 2.39 9.34
CA GLY A 146 -14.86 1.10 9.89
C GLY A 146 -15.67 -0.10 9.41
N ARG A 147 -16.35 0.05 8.27
CA ARG A 147 -17.23 -0.98 7.71
C ARG A 147 -17.27 -0.95 6.19
N GLY A 148 -17.58 -2.10 5.61
CA GLY A 148 -17.96 -2.21 4.21
C GLY A 148 -19.43 -2.55 4.06
N LEU A 149 -20.01 -2.19 2.94
CA LEU A 149 -21.40 -2.40 2.55
C LEU A 149 -21.49 -3.60 1.60
N ILE A 150 -22.58 -4.34 1.68
CA ILE A 150 -22.81 -5.52 0.83
C ILE A 150 -24.13 -5.34 0.09
N TYR A 151 -24.08 -5.54 -1.22
CA TYR A 151 -25.28 -5.45 -2.08
C TYR A 151 -25.39 -6.69 -2.97
N ASP A 152 -26.61 -7.03 -3.36
CA ASP A 152 -26.86 -7.98 -4.45
C ASP A 152 -26.46 -7.34 -5.78
N VAL A 153 -25.71 -8.05 -6.61
CA VAL A 153 -25.18 -7.52 -7.89
C VAL A 153 -26.27 -7.24 -8.91
N ASN A 154 -27.39 -8.00 -8.85
CA ASN A 154 -28.48 -7.89 -9.83
C ASN A 154 -29.53 -6.85 -9.41
N SER A 155 -29.99 -6.88 -8.15
CA SER A 155 -31.02 -5.96 -7.68
C SER A 155 -30.49 -4.66 -7.11
N PHE A 156 -29.22 -4.61 -6.67
CA PHE A 156 -28.61 -3.53 -5.86
C PHE A 156 -29.26 -3.38 -4.48
N GLU A 157 -30.05 -4.35 -4.04
CA GLU A 157 -30.57 -4.37 -2.69
C GLU A 157 -29.46 -4.54 -1.67
N SER A 158 -29.56 -3.82 -0.56
CA SER A 158 -28.60 -3.94 0.55
C SER A 158 -28.78 -5.30 1.23
N LEU A 159 -27.72 -6.07 1.30
CA LEU A 159 -27.65 -7.35 1.99
C LEU A 159 -27.03 -7.22 3.40
N GLY A 160 -26.58 -6.01 3.77
CA GLY A 160 -25.99 -5.75 5.06
C GLY A 160 -24.65 -5.06 5.00
N ASN A 161 -23.84 -5.25 6.04
CA ASN A 161 -22.51 -4.67 6.16
C ASN A 161 -21.59 -5.57 6.97
N PHE A 162 -20.29 -5.32 6.90
CA PHE A 162 -19.27 -5.98 7.72
C PHE A 162 -18.31 -4.97 8.33
N LYS A 163 -17.68 -5.33 9.43
CA LYS A 163 -16.69 -4.50 10.13
C LYS A 163 -15.27 -4.87 9.67
N TYR A 164 -14.37 -3.89 9.63
CA TYR A 164 -12.97 -4.10 9.25
C TYR A 164 -12.10 -4.77 10.33
N GLY A 165 -12.66 -5.16 11.48
CA GLY A 165 -11.87 -5.73 12.57
C GLY A 165 -10.93 -4.69 13.19
N GLN A 166 -9.63 -4.89 13.05
CA GLN A 166 -8.61 -3.97 13.61
C GLN A 166 -8.35 -2.74 12.73
N SER A 167 -8.63 -2.81 11.43
CA SER A 167 -8.51 -1.66 10.53
C SER A 167 -9.60 -0.64 10.85
N LYS A 168 -9.23 0.64 10.78
CA LYS A 168 -10.17 1.76 10.99
C LYS A 168 -10.63 2.38 9.69
N GLU A 169 -9.88 2.15 8.61
CA GLU A 169 -10.10 2.77 7.31
C GLU A 169 -10.15 1.71 6.22
N GLY A 170 -11.00 1.91 5.23
CA GLY A 170 -11.04 1.16 3.99
C GLY A 170 -10.47 2.01 2.86
N TRP A 171 -9.89 1.36 1.86
CA TRP A 171 -9.28 1.98 0.68
C TRP A 171 -9.60 1.13 -0.57
N GLY A 172 -8.61 0.86 -1.42
CA GLY A 172 -8.79 -0.03 -2.56
C GLY A 172 -9.27 -1.44 -2.16
N CYS A 173 -10.04 -2.07 -3.03
CA CYS A 173 -10.53 -3.44 -2.84
C CYS A 173 -10.32 -4.23 -4.13
N LEU A 174 -9.73 -5.42 -4.01
CA LEU A 174 -9.52 -6.35 -5.12
C LEU A 174 -9.88 -7.76 -4.68
N LEU A 175 -10.40 -8.55 -5.61
CA LEU A 175 -10.74 -9.96 -5.37
C LEU A 175 -9.50 -10.86 -5.17
N TYR A 176 -8.36 -10.46 -5.69
CA TYR A 176 -7.10 -11.20 -5.63
C TYR A 176 -5.98 -10.29 -5.12
N THR A 177 -4.99 -10.90 -4.46
CA THR A 177 -3.76 -10.20 -4.09
C THR A 177 -3.00 -9.85 -5.37
N SER A 178 -2.58 -8.59 -5.52
CA SER A 178 -1.67 -8.22 -6.59
C SER A 178 -0.26 -8.64 -6.20
N ASP A 179 0.49 -9.19 -7.14
CA ASP A 179 1.90 -9.60 -6.94
C ASP A 179 2.80 -8.46 -6.46
N ALA A 180 2.35 -7.22 -6.60
CA ALA A 180 3.10 -6.03 -6.17
C ALA A 180 3.29 -5.92 -4.64
N ALA A 181 2.50 -6.64 -3.84
CA ALA A 181 2.62 -6.64 -2.39
C ALA A 181 3.46 -7.82 -1.85
N ASP A 182 3.61 -8.88 -2.63
CA ASP A 182 4.28 -10.12 -2.20
C ASP A 182 5.78 -10.18 -2.59
N ASP A 183 6.27 -9.22 -3.37
CA ASP A 183 7.67 -9.14 -3.83
C ASP A 183 8.61 -8.35 -2.89
N TRP A 184 8.23 -8.15 -1.60
CA TRP A 184 9.04 -7.39 -0.61
C TRP A 184 9.68 -8.24 0.46
#